data_69f582409b8d5f2bef1c3d92af68b12f
#
_entry.id   69f582409b8d5f2bef1c3d92af68b12f
#
_cell.length_a   1.000
_cell.length_b   1.000
_cell.length_c   1.000
_cell.angle_alpha   90.00
_cell.angle_beta   90.00
_cell.angle_gamma   90.00
#
_symmetry.space_group_name_H-M   'P 1'
#
loop_
_entity.id
_entity.type
_entity.pdbx_description
1 polymer ?
#
loop_
_entity_poly.entity_id
_entity_poly.type
_entity_poly.pdbx_seq_one_letter_code
_entity_poly.pdbx_strand_id
1 'polypeptide(L)'
;TSLDGGYILGVQQDYFSIAGLTIKKGRGITDADNKKYAQVAVLDETSAQLLFGETDPIGKTIEIKNIPFTIVGVCADKEKFEPSMDSIDDYWTYNQSSGSKVYVPSESWPLFYQFDEPQNAILKVDATSNMTSVGKEAANILNTYVSSSSIQYKAQDLLKQAKDIQ
;
A
#
# COMPACT_ATOMS: atom_id res chain seq x y z
N THR A 1 14.67 -16.23 7.19
CA THR A 1 14.72 -14.75 7.41
C THR A 1 13.30 -14.26 7.51
N SER A 2 12.97 -13.49 8.52
CA SER A 2 11.65 -12.88 8.73
C SER A 2 11.75 -11.36 8.57
N LEU A 3 10.65 -10.72 8.15
CA LEU A 3 10.51 -9.27 8.20
C LEU A 3 9.92 -8.90 9.56
N ASP A 4 10.75 -8.34 10.44
CA ASP A 4 10.29 -7.79 11.71
C ASP A 4 9.96 -6.30 11.51
N GLY A 5 8.72 -5.90 11.82
CA GLY A 5 8.25 -4.52 11.72
C GLY A 5 7.83 -4.06 10.32
N GLY A 6 7.54 -4.99 9.40
CA GLY A 6 7.00 -4.69 8.07
C GLY A 6 5.48 -4.51 8.06
N TYR A 7 4.99 -3.97 6.95
CA TYR A 7 3.56 -3.79 6.68
C TYR A 7 3.09 -4.74 5.58
N ILE A 8 1.91 -5.33 5.78
CA ILE A 8 1.21 -6.08 4.74
C ILE A 8 0.01 -5.23 4.30
N LEU A 9 -0.15 -5.03 3.00
CA LEU A 9 -1.22 -4.24 2.41
C LEU A 9 -2.02 -5.10 1.43
N GLY A 10 -3.31 -5.22 1.68
CA GLY A 10 -4.26 -5.76 0.71
C GLY A 10 -4.62 -4.70 -0.33
N VAL A 11 -4.29 -4.94 -1.61
CA VAL A 11 -4.41 -3.92 -2.66
C VAL A 11 -5.15 -4.43 -3.89
N GLN A 12 -5.73 -3.48 -4.63
CA GLN A 12 -6.32 -3.72 -5.94
C GLN A 12 -5.33 -3.36 -7.06
N GLN A 13 -5.68 -3.70 -8.29
CA GLN A 13 -4.82 -3.55 -9.47
C GLN A 13 -4.27 -2.14 -9.64
N ASP A 14 -5.10 -1.12 -9.44
CA ASP A 14 -4.74 0.28 -9.72
C ASP A 14 -3.89 0.92 -8.61
N TYR A 15 -3.74 0.23 -7.48
CA TYR A 15 -3.04 0.77 -6.31
C TYR A 15 -1.63 1.29 -6.63
N PHE A 16 -0.83 0.50 -7.35
CA PHE A 16 0.57 0.86 -7.64
C PHE A 16 0.67 2.17 -8.42
N SER A 17 -0.17 2.34 -9.44
CA SER A 17 -0.17 3.54 -10.26
C SER A 17 -0.66 4.78 -9.50
N ILE A 18 -1.68 4.60 -8.63
CA ILE A 18 -2.28 5.68 -7.83
C ILE A 18 -1.32 6.08 -6.69
N ALA A 19 -0.68 5.12 -6.04
CA ALA A 19 0.27 5.34 -4.97
C ALA A 19 1.65 5.83 -5.44
N GLY A 20 1.86 6.02 -6.75
CA GLY A 20 3.15 6.48 -7.29
C GLY A 20 4.24 5.42 -7.25
N LEU A 21 3.85 4.14 -7.25
CA LEU A 21 4.78 3.02 -7.29
C LEU A 21 5.02 2.55 -8.73
N THR A 22 6.24 2.11 -9.00
CA THR A 22 6.64 1.52 -10.29
C THR A 22 7.04 0.06 -10.07
N ILE A 23 6.54 -0.83 -10.92
CA ILE A 23 6.99 -2.23 -10.93
C ILE A 23 8.36 -2.29 -11.60
N LYS A 24 9.36 -2.72 -10.86
CA LYS A 24 10.76 -2.85 -11.31
C LYS A 24 11.06 -4.22 -11.90
N LYS A 25 10.45 -5.27 -11.32
CA LYS A 25 10.59 -6.67 -11.80
C LYS A 25 9.23 -7.36 -11.76
N GLY A 26 8.98 -8.28 -12.67
CA GLY A 26 7.75 -9.05 -12.73
C GLY A 26 6.52 -8.21 -13.05
N ARG A 27 5.46 -8.37 -12.26
CA ARG A 27 4.18 -7.68 -12.44
C ARG A 27 3.55 -7.23 -11.13
N GLY A 28 2.62 -6.29 -11.21
CA GLY A 28 1.74 -5.91 -10.08
C GLY A 28 0.64 -6.94 -9.81
N ILE A 29 -0.17 -6.66 -8.80
CA ILE A 29 -1.44 -7.36 -8.54
C ILE A 29 -2.42 -7.01 -9.66
N THR A 30 -3.18 -8.01 -10.11
CA THR A 30 -4.18 -7.86 -11.17
C THR A 30 -5.59 -8.12 -10.64
N ASP A 31 -6.61 -7.67 -11.38
CA ASP A 31 -8.01 -8.02 -11.10
C ASP A 31 -8.25 -9.53 -11.10
N ALA A 32 -7.52 -10.27 -11.95
CA ALA A 32 -7.62 -11.73 -11.98
C ALA A 32 -7.09 -12.37 -10.69
N ASP A 33 -6.03 -11.80 -10.08
CA ASP A 33 -5.51 -12.25 -8.80
C ASP A 33 -6.55 -12.03 -7.68
N ASN A 34 -7.19 -10.85 -7.66
CA ASN A 34 -8.26 -10.54 -6.71
C ASN A 34 -9.45 -11.50 -6.89
N LYS A 35 -9.99 -11.63 -8.10
CA LYS A 35 -11.15 -12.50 -8.39
C LYS A 35 -10.92 -13.97 -8.04
N LYS A 36 -9.68 -14.44 -8.04
CA LYS A 36 -9.31 -15.83 -7.76
C LYS A 36 -8.79 -16.03 -6.34
N TYR A 37 -8.77 -14.98 -5.51
CA TYR A 37 -8.17 -15.04 -4.17
C TYR A 37 -6.73 -15.58 -4.23
N ALA A 38 -5.96 -15.14 -5.22
CA ALA A 38 -4.65 -15.70 -5.52
C ALA A 38 -3.64 -15.42 -4.40
N GLN A 39 -2.88 -16.43 -4.03
CA GLN A 39 -1.80 -16.33 -3.05
C GLN A 39 -0.53 -15.82 -3.74
N VAL A 40 -0.56 -14.56 -4.15
CA VAL A 40 0.57 -13.88 -4.80
C VAL A 40 0.94 -12.62 -4.04
N ALA A 41 2.21 -12.23 -4.08
CA ALA A 41 2.73 -11.07 -3.40
C ALA A 41 3.62 -10.21 -4.31
N VAL A 42 3.59 -8.90 -4.10
CA VAL A 42 4.55 -7.94 -4.62
C VAL A 42 5.33 -7.38 -3.44
N LEU A 43 6.64 -7.34 -3.53
CA LEU A 43 7.52 -6.78 -2.52
C LEU A 43 7.94 -5.37 -2.89
N ASP A 44 8.18 -4.51 -1.91
CA ASP A 44 9.00 -3.33 -2.15
C ASP A 44 10.50 -3.72 -2.23
N GLU A 45 11.34 -2.82 -2.72
CA GLU A 45 12.79 -3.09 -2.85
C GLU A 45 13.43 -3.44 -1.51
N THR A 46 12.99 -2.80 -0.44
CA THR A 46 13.52 -3.04 0.92
C THR A 46 13.20 -4.47 1.39
N SER A 47 11.95 -4.91 1.23
CA SER A 47 11.54 -6.28 1.56
C SER A 47 12.27 -7.32 0.70
N ALA A 48 12.41 -7.05 -0.60
CA ALA A 48 13.12 -7.93 -1.51
C ALA A 48 14.59 -8.08 -1.10
N GLN A 49 15.27 -6.98 -0.78
CA GLN A 49 16.66 -6.99 -0.33
C GLN A 49 16.84 -7.71 1.01
N LEU A 50 15.94 -7.46 1.98
CA LEU A 50 16.02 -8.09 3.31
C LEU A 50 15.79 -9.60 3.26
N LEU A 51 14.85 -10.07 2.43
CA LEU A 51 14.48 -11.49 2.35
C LEU A 51 15.38 -12.30 1.45
N PHE A 52 15.86 -11.72 0.35
CA PHE A 52 16.52 -12.46 -0.74
C PHE A 52 17.93 -11.94 -1.08
N GLY A 53 18.33 -10.75 -0.58
CA GLY A 53 19.62 -10.15 -0.93
C GLY A 53 19.72 -9.95 -2.45
N GLU A 54 20.79 -10.45 -3.03
CA GLU A 54 21.05 -10.38 -4.48
C GLU A 54 20.28 -11.45 -5.30
N THR A 55 19.56 -12.36 -4.63
CA THR A 55 18.85 -13.43 -5.34
C THR A 55 17.54 -12.89 -5.90
N ASP A 56 17.22 -13.22 -7.16
CA ASP A 56 15.94 -12.83 -7.76
C ASP A 56 14.75 -13.42 -6.98
N PRO A 57 13.86 -12.60 -6.45
CA PRO A 57 12.72 -13.06 -5.66
C PRO A 57 11.55 -13.58 -6.51
N ILE A 58 11.50 -13.29 -7.82
CA ILE A 58 10.35 -13.66 -8.67
C ILE A 58 10.18 -15.18 -8.72
N GLY A 59 8.95 -15.64 -8.51
CA GLY A 59 8.57 -17.06 -8.47
C GLY A 59 8.94 -17.77 -7.17
N LYS A 60 9.63 -17.11 -6.24
CA LYS A 60 9.90 -17.68 -4.91
C LYS A 60 8.69 -17.50 -4.00
N THR A 61 8.68 -18.24 -2.90
CA THR A 61 7.58 -18.23 -1.93
C THR A 61 8.02 -17.56 -0.64
N ILE A 62 7.15 -16.73 -0.09
CA ILE A 62 7.20 -16.22 1.29
C ILE A 62 6.01 -16.75 2.07
N GLU A 63 6.12 -16.83 3.38
CA GLU A 63 5.03 -17.19 4.27
C GLU A 63 4.50 -15.97 5.01
N ILE A 64 3.19 -15.75 4.93
CA ILE A 64 2.45 -14.76 5.69
C ILE A 64 1.51 -15.50 6.62
N LYS A 65 1.75 -15.45 7.94
CA LYS A 65 0.99 -16.22 8.94
C LYS A 65 0.85 -17.71 8.58
N ASN A 66 1.95 -18.34 8.15
CA ASN A 66 2.03 -19.75 7.72
C ASN A 66 1.26 -20.07 6.42
N ILE A 67 0.85 -19.06 5.67
CA ILE A 67 0.22 -19.24 4.37
C ILE A 67 1.25 -18.86 3.29
N PRO A 68 1.51 -19.75 2.30
CA PRO A 68 2.48 -19.48 1.26
C PRO A 68 1.94 -18.50 0.23
N PHE A 69 2.76 -17.50 -0.13
CA PHE A 69 2.50 -16.54 -1.21
C PHE A 69 3.65 -16.56 -2.21
N THR A 70 3.33 -16.67 -3.49
CA THR A 70 4.32 -16.61 -4.57
C THR A 70 4.61 -15.17 -4.93
N ILE A 71 5.89 -14.79 -4.98
CA ILE A 71 6.31 -13.45 -5.38
C ILE A 71 6.17 -13.30 -6.89
N VAL A 72 5.36 -12.34 -7.32
CA VAL A 72 5.10 -12.04 -8.73
C VAL A 72 5.70 -10.72 -9.19
N GLY A 73 6.12 -9.86 -8.27
CA GLY A 73 6.71 -8.57 -8.60
C GLY A 73 7.53 -7.95 -7.49
N VAL A 74 8.33 -6.96 -7.91
CA VAL A 74 9.05 -6.04 -7.01
C VAL A 74 8.73 -4.62 -7.47
N CYS A 75 8.33 -3.75 -6.54
CA CYS A 75 8.03 -2.36 -6.81
C CYS A 75 8.95 -1.41 -6.03
N ALA A 76 9.06 -0.19 -6.54
CA ALA A 76 9.76 0.91 -5.89
C ALA A 76 8.96 2.21 -6.04
N ASP A 77 9.25 3.19 -5.22
CA ASP A 77 8.73 4.55 -5.40
C ASP A 77 9.18 5.11 -6.76
N LYS A 78 8.26 5.75 -7.46
CA LYS A 78 8.51 6.34 -8.77
C LYS A 78 9.53 7.45 -8.71
N GLU A 79 9.49 8.22 -7.64
CA GLU A 79 10.45 9.25 -7.30
C GLU A 79 10.96 8.97 -5.90
N LYS A 80 12.27 8.74 -5.76
CA LYS A 80 12.91 8.78 -4.45
C LYS A 80 12.95 10.24 -4.03
N PHE A 81 12.00 10.66 -3.21
CA PHE A 81 12.14 11.87 -2.46
C PHE A 81 13.22 11.61 -1.40
N GLU A 82 14.41 12.10 -1.64
CA GLU A 82 15.44 12.19 -0.60
C GLU A 82 15.23 13.54 0.10
N PRO A 83 14.57 13.58 1.26
CA PRO A 83 14.47 14.83 2.00
C PRO A 83 15.88 15.29 2.39
N SER A 84 16.14 16.59 2.26
CA SER A 84 17.31 17.18 2.92
C SER A 84 17.11 16.97 4.42
N MET A 85 17.89 16.08 5.01
CA MET A 85 17.83 15.81 6.44
C MET A 85 18.69 16.83 7.16
N ASP A 86 18.06 17.86 7.71
CA ASP A 86 18.74 18.91 8.46
C ASP A 86 18.81 18.60 9.97
N SER A 87 18.11 17.53 10.42
CA SER A 87 18.09 17.12 11.82
C SER A 87 18.02 15.60 12.03
N ILE A 88 18.42 15.14 13.23
CA ILE A 88 18.29 13.75 13.67
C ILE A 88 16.81 13.35 13.78
N ASP A 89 15.92 14.26 14.11
CA ASP A 89 14.48 14.01 14.22
C ASP A 89 13.86 13.77 12.83
N ASP A 90 14.34 14.47 11.79
CA ASP A 90 13.93 14.23 10.40
C ASP A 90 14.34 12.84 9.94
N TYR A 91 15.56 12.40 10.30
CA TYR A 91 16.03 11.04 10.02
C TYR A 91 15.15 9.96 10.66
N TRP A 92 14.77 10.12 11.93
CA TRP A 92 13.91 9.17 12.62
C TRP A 92 12.49 9.15 12.04
N THR A 93 11.94 10.32 11.72
CA THR A 93 10.61 10.45 11.12
C THR A 93 10.56 9.81 9.73
N TYR A 94 11.59 10.01 8.92
CA TYR A 94 11.71 9.41 7.59
C TYR A 94 11.87 7.88 7.67
N ASN A 95 12.73 7.38 8.54
CA ASN A 95 12.92 5.94 8.71
C ASN A 95 11.70 5.20 9.28
N GLN A 96 10.87 5.84 10.10
CA GLN A 96 9.61 5.26 10.55
C GLN A 96 8.59 5.08 9.42
N SER A 97 8.63 5.93 8.39
CA SER A 97 7.77 5.81 7.20
C SER A 97 8.29 4.84 6.14
N SER A 98 9.55 4.41 6.24
CA SER A 98 10.24 3.55 5.26
C SER A 98 10.24 2.06 5.61
N GLY A 99 9.30 1.60 6.44
CA GLY A 99 9.17 0.16 6.78
C GLY A 99 8.95 -0.71 5.54
N SER A 100 9.49 -1.94 5.59
CA SER A 100 9.30 -2.98 4.57
C SER A 100 7.83 -3.20 4.25
N LYS A 101 7.47 -3.31 2.98
CA LYS A 101 6.07 -3.47 2.55
C LYS A 101 5.91 -4.69 1.66
N VAL A 102 4.86 -5.45 1.95
CA VAL A 102 4.40 -6.59 1.16
C VAL A 102 2.98 -6.32 0.71
N TYR A 103 2.74 -6.38 -0.58
CA TYR A 103 1.43 -6.15 -1.19
C TYR A 103 0.83 -7.48 -1.63
N VAL A 104 -0.42 -7.72 -1.24
CA VAL A 104 -1.19 -8.92 -1.61
C VAL A 104 -2.52 -8.50 -2.22
N PRO A 105 -3.24 -9.37 -2.96
CA PRO A 105 -4.59 -9.07 -3.41
C PRO A 105 -5.51 -8.75 -2.22
N SER A 106 -6.31 -7.67 -2.31
CA SER A 106 -7.24 -7.29 -1.23
C SER A 106 -8.23 -8.40 -0.88
N GLU A 107 -8.69 -9.15 -1.88
CA GLU A 107 -9.63 -10.25 -1.70
C GLU A 107 -8.99 -11.49 -1.03
N SER A 108 -7.66 -11.57 -1.00
CA SER A 108 -6.93 -12.62 -0.26
C SER A 108 -6.77 -12.28 1.23
N TRP A 109 -7.12 -11.06 1.67
CA TRP A 109 -7.01 -10.61 3.05
C TRP A 109 -7.68 -11.52 4.09
N PRO A 110 -8.90 -12.06 3.84
CA PRO A 110 -9.57 -12.94 4.78
C PRO A 110 -8.86 -14.25 5.06
N LEU A 111 -7.87 -14.63 4.26
CA LEU A 111 -7.09 -15.85 4.51
C LEU A 111 -6.25 -15.75 5.80
N PHE A 112 -5.90 -14.53 6.24
CA PHE A 112 -4.97 -14.33 7.35
C PHE A 112 -5.36 -13.22 8.33
N TYR A 113 -6.31 -12.34 7.98
CA TYR A 113 -6.84 -11.29 8.86
C TYR A 113 -8.37 -11.27 8.84
N GLN A 114 -8.97 -10.70 9.88
CA GLN A 114 -10.41 -10.45 9.90
C GLN A 114 -10.77 -9.33 8.92
N PHE A 115 -11.96 -9.41 8.33
CA PHE A 115 -12.42 -8.46 7.31
C PHE A 115 -13.06 -7.19 7.89
N ASP A 116 -13.03 -7.03 9.19
CA ASP A 116 -13.61 -5.90 9.93
C ASP A 116 -12.63 -4.74 10.17
N GLU A 117 -11.41 -4.84 9.66
CA GLU A 117 -10.44 -3.76 9.76
C GLU A 117 -10.82 -2.56 8.89
N PRO A 118 -10.46 -1.31 9.30
CA PRO A 118 -10.73 -0.13 8.51
C PRO A 118 -10.12 -0.23 7.11
N GLN A 119 -10.93 -0.03 6.09
CA GLN A 119 -10.46 0.01 4.72
C GLN A 119 -10.16 1.45 4.31
N ASN A 120 -9.10 1.63 3.54
CA ASN A 120 -8.71 2.93 2.99
C ASN A 120 -8.99 2.95 1.48
N ALA A 121 -9.69 3.99 1.01
CA ALA A 121 -9.85 4.27 -0.40
C ALA A 121 -8.89 5.39 -0.81
N ILE A 122 -8.04 5.12 -1.80
CA ILE A 122 -7.13 6.12 -2.36
C ILE A 122 -7.66 6.56 -3.71
N LEU A 123 -7.85 7.86 -3.87
CA LEU A 123 -8.39 8.46 -5.09
C LEU A 123 -7.33 9.35 -5.74
N LYS A 124 -7.15 9.17 -7.05
CA LYS A 124 -6.38 10.09 -7.86
C LYS A 124 -7.34 11.00 -8.61
N VAL A 125 -7.20 12.30 -8.40
CA VAL A 125 -7.99 13.33 -9.09
C VAL A 125 -7.21 13.91 -10.27
N ASP A 126 -7.94 14.40 -11.26
CA ASP A 126 -7.41 15.02 -12.48
C ASP A 126 -6.77 16.40 -12.22
N ALA A 127 -7.32 17.13 -11.24
CA ALA A 127 -6.81 18.45 -10.87
C ALA A 127 -6.83 18.65 -9.35
N THR A 128 -5.81 19.32 -8.83
CA THR A 128 -5.68 19.62 -7.39
C THR A 128 -6.83 20.47 -6.84
N SER A 129 -7.43 21.32 -7.68
CA SER A 129 -8.62 22.10 -7.31
C SER A 129 -9.83 21.25 -6.93
N ASN A 130 -9.90 20.02 -7.45
CA ASN A 130 -11.01 19.11 -7.25
C ASN A 130 -10.83 18.17 -6.05
N MET A 131 -9.65 18.13 -5.43
CA MET A 131 -9.33 17.16 -4.38
C MET A 131 -10.34 17.18 -3.22
N THR A 132 -10.62 18.35 -2.69
CA THR A 132 -11.52 18.48 -1.53
C THR A 132 -12.97 18.11 -1.87
N SER A 133 -13.48 18.51 -3.04
CA SER A 133 -14.87 18.22 -3.46
C SER A 133 -15.05 16.75 -3.79
N VAL A 134 -14.15 16.17 -4.59
CA VAL A 134 -14.19 14.76 -4.96
C VAL A 134 -14.00 13.86 -3.74
N GLY A 135 -13.08 14.21 -2.84
CA GLY A 135 -12.88 13.46 -1.60
C GLY A 135 -14.13 13.43 -0.72
N LYS A 136 -14.83 14.57 -0.54
CA LYS A 136 -16.08 14.62 0.21
C LYS A 136 -17.19 13.81 -0.45
N GLU A 137 -17.33 13.92 -1.76
CA GLU A 137 -18.35 13.18 -2.51
C GLU A 137 -18.09 11.66 -2.42
N ALA A 138 -16.84 11.22 -2.60
CA ALA A 138 -16.47 9.82 -2.43
C ALA A 138 -16.74 9.30 -1.01
N ALA A 139 -16.39 10.06 0.02
CA ALA A 139 -16.70 9.69 1.41
C ALA A 139 -18.21 9.58 1.64
N ASN A 140 -19.01 10.49 1.10
CA ASN A 140 -20.48 10.41 1.20
C ASN A 140 -21.02 9.14 0.52
N ILE A 141 -20.54 8.82 -0.68
CA ILE A 141 -20.96 7.61 -1.40
C ILE A 141 -20.57 6.37 -0.61
N LEU A 142 -19.33 6.25 -0.15
CA LEU A 142 -18.86 5.10 0.62
C LEU A 142 -19.66 4.94 1.92
N ASN A 143 -20.01 6.03 2.59
CA ASN A 143 -20.81 5.98 3.82
C ASN A 143 -22.24 5.49 3.59
N THR A 144 -22.76 5.50 2.37
CA THR A 144 -24.07 4.88 2.08
C THR A 144 -24.05 3.37 2.22
N TYR A 145 -22.89 2.74 2.12
CA TYR A 145 -22.69 1.30 2.26
C TYR A 145 -22.26 0.86 3.67
N VAL A 146 -21.96 1.83 4.56
CA VAL A 146 -21.55 1.53 5.94
C VAL A 146 -22.78 1.33 6.81
N SER A 147 -22.91 0.13 7.38
CA SER A 147 -24.06 -0.23 8.23
C SER A 147 -23.95 0.28 9.67
N SER A 148 -22.76 0.72 10.09
CA SER A 148 -22.49 1.18 11.45
C SER A 148 -22.54 2.70 11.57
N SER A 149 -23.25 3.19 12.57
CA SER A 149 -23.26 4.64 12.90
C SER A 149 -21.96 5.12 13.57
N SER A 150 -21.14 4.21 14.05
CA SER A 150 -19.88 4.54 14.76
C SER A 150 -18.64 4.56 13.87
N ILE A 151 -18.74 4.01 12.66
CA ILE A 151 -17.62 3.95 11.68
C ILE A 151 -18.06 4.73 10.44
N GLN A 152 -17.24 5.67 10.01
CA GLN A 152 -17.51 6.47 8.81
C GLN A 152 -16.22 6.76 8.03
N TYR A 153 -16.31 6.77 6.70
CA TYR A 153 -15.27 7.28 5.84
C TYR A 153 -15.16 8.81 5.97
N LYS A 154 -13.93 9.30 6.06
CA LYS A 154 -13.62 10.74 6.06
C LYS A 154 -12.59 11.01 4.97
N ALA A 155 -12.83 12.07 4.19
CA ALA A 155 -11.85 12.51 3.20
C ALA A 155 -10.66 13.18 3.90
N GLN A 156 -9.45 12.82 3.48
CA GLN A 156 -8.21 13.51 3.83
C GLN A 156 -7.61 14.10 2.56
N ASP A 157 -7.30 15.40 2.61
CA ASP A 157 -6.63 16.11 1.53
C ASP A 157 -5.14 16.23 1.90
N LEU A 158 -4.31 15.41 1.25
CA LEU A 158 -2.87 15.34 1.54
C LEU A 158 -2.13 16.64 1.21
N LEU A 159 -2.58 17.39 0.19
CA LEU A 159 -1.97 18.69 -0.13
C LEU A 159 -2.30 19.76 0.91
N LYS A 160 -3.51 19.72 1.48
CA LYS A 160 -3.88 20.64 2.55
C LYS A 160 -3.05 20.35 3.79
N GLN A 161 -2.89 19.06 4.15
CA GLN A 161 -2.05 18.69 5.29
C GLN A 161 -0.59 19.12 5.10
N ALA A 162 -0.02 18.98 3.90
CA ALA A 162 1.34 19.43 3.61
C ALA A 162 1.50 20.96 3.70
N LYS A 163 0.45 21.74 3.41
CA LYS A 163 0.47 23.21 3.54
C LYS A 163 0.28 23.69 4.98
N ASP A 164 -0.45 22.91 5.79
CA ASP A 164 -0.72 23.26 7.20
C ASP A 164 0.51 22.98 8.10
N ILE A 165 1.55 22.32 7.57
CA ILE A 165 2.83 22.01 8.26
C ILE A 165 3.93 23.07 7.97
N GLN A 166 3.73 23.97 7.00
CA GLN A 166 4.62 25.09 6.71
C GLN A 166 4.20 26.37 7.47
#